data_281f5b9dbb650bad3c92aa0f880dbc12
#
_entry.id   281f5b9dbb650bad3c92aa0f880dbc12
#
_cell.length_a   1.000
_cell.length_b   1.000
_cell.length_c   1.000
_cell.angle_alpha   90.00
_cell.angle_beta   90.00
_cell.angle_gamma   90.00
#
_symmetry.space_group_name_H-M   'P 1'
#
loop_
_entity.id
_entity.type
_entity.pdbx_description
1 polymer ?
#
loop_
_entity_poly.entity_id
_entity_poly.type
_entity_poly.pdbx_seq_one_letter_code
_entity_poly.pdbx_strand_id
1 'polypeptide(L)'
;VGVTPRRQGRLWEMIGMDDKRVVVTPNQRERLEYIIIRDLIKNGPLEPLLSDEMLEDIHSVGLKHIHMDHKVFGMVTSNIRFRERELLSRYLRAMSERIGRPVSDNKPIIDGVLLDGSRINIIFSDDVSMLGPSFTIRKFAEETISVIQLIKWGTMSAQQAAYIWICLEYGMSVLVSGETASGKTTTLNAILPFIDHNVKIYSAEDTPEVKVRHKIWQRLVTRDAKNEDSRVEMFDLLKAALRSRPRYIIIGEIRG
;
A
#
# COMPACT_ATOMS: atom_id res chain seq x y z
N VAL A 1 11.28 -30.91 -24.44
CA VAL A 1 10.92 -32.31 -24.08
C VAL A 1 9.51 -32.26 -23.54
N GLY A 2 8.55 -32.58 -24.40
CA GLY A 2 7.12 -32.51 -24.07
C GLY A 2 6.68 -33.76 -23.29
N VAL A 3 6.21 -33.55 -22.08
CA VAL A 3 5.46 -34.55 -21.35
C VAL A 3 3.98 -34.30 -21.63
N THR A 4 3.38 -35.12 -22.48
CA THR A 4 1.94 -35.17 -22.72
C THR A 4 1.27 -36.04 -21.65
N PRO A 5 0.38 -35.52 -20.80
CA PRO A 5 -0.46 -36.36 -19.96
C PRO A 5 -1.67 -36.85 -20.77
N ARG A 6 -1.68 -38.14 -21.12
CA ARG A 6 -2.70 -38.84 -21.93
C ARG A 6 -4.07 -39.02 -21.28
N ARG A 7 -4.41 -38.36 -20.16
CA ARG A 7 -5.67 -38.60 -19.43
C ARG A 7 -6.59 -37.40 -19.18
N GLN A 8 -6.26 -36.22 -19.64
CA GLN A 8 -7.12 -35.02 -19.43
C GLN A 8 -8.10 -34.72 -20.58
N GLY A 9 -7.95 -35.33 -21.75
CA GLY A 9 -8.79 -35.01 -22.94
C GLY A 9 -10.30 -35.22 -22.76
N ARG A 10 -10.72 -36.27 -22.02
CA ARG A 10 -12.15 -36.60 -21.86
C ARG A 10 -12.94 -35.64 -20.95
N LEU A 11 -12.28 -35.00 -20.02
CA LEU A 11 -12.96 -34.05 -19.11
C LEU A 11 -13.29 -32.72 -19.80
N TRP A 12 -12.42 -32.27 -20.71
CA TRP A 12 -12.58 -31.02 -21.47
C TRP A 12 -13.62 -31.14 -22.57
N GLU A 13 -13.74 -32.31 -23.23
CA GLU A 13 -14.80 -32.59 -24.19
C GLU A 13 -16.19 -32.62 -23.53
N MET A 14 -16.30 -33.07 -22.29
CA MET A 14 -17.56 -33.07 -21.52
C MET A 14 -18.02 -31.66 -21.11
N ILE A 15 -17.10 -30.67 -21.03
CA ILE A 15 -17.40 -29.30 -20.64
C ILE A 15 -17.65 -28.39 -21.87
N GLY A 16 -17.57 -28.96 -23.10
CA GLY A 16 -17.79 -28.20 -24.33
C GLY A 16 -16.69 -27.18 -24.66
N MET A 17 -15.51 -27.31 -24.05
CA MET A 17 -14.34 -26.50 -24.38
C MET A 17 -13.58 -27.17 -25.54
N ASP A 18 -13.68 -26.55 -26.71
CA ASP A 18 -12.90 -26.91 -27.89
C ASP A 18 -11.39 -26.78 -27.57
N ASP A 19 -10.64 -27.88 -27.74
CA ASP A 19 -9.17 -27.94 -27.45
C ASP A 19 -8.37 -27.14 -28.51
N LYS A 20 -8.72 -25.85 -28.67
CA LYS A 20 -7.95 -24.93 -29.50
C LYS A 20 -6.69 -24.52 -28.76
N ARG A 21 -5.63 -25.31 -28.91
CA ARG A 21 -4.31 -24.97 -28.45
C ARG A 21 -3.84 -23.72 -29.15
N VAL A 22 -3.70 -22.64 -28.40
CA VAL A 22 -3.06 -21.43 -28.92
C VAL A 22 -1.57 -21.67 -29.01
N VAL A 23 -1.07 -21.78 -30.25
CA VAL A 23 0.38 -21.92 -30.51
C VAL A 23 1.00 -20.53 -30.43
N VAL A 24 1.91 -20.33 -29.52
CA VAL A 24 2.61 -19.06 -29.30
C VAL A 24 4.12 -19.27 -29.36
N THR A 25 4.83 -18.27 -29.85
CA THR A 25 6.29 -18.23 -29.75
C THR A 25 6.73 -17.99 -28.31
N PRO A 26 7.98 -18.32 -27.92
CA PRO A 26 8.49 -18.07 -26.56
C PRO A 26 8.28 -16.62 -26.10
N ASN A 27 8.58 -15.63 -26.95
CA ASN A 27 8.37 -14.21 -26.64
C ASN A 27 6.89 -13.84 -26.47
N GLN A 28 6.00 -14.45 -27.26
CA GLN A 28 4.55 -14.24 -27.10
C GLN A 28 4.03 -14.87 -25.80
N ARG A 29 4.56 -16.03 -25.42
CA ARG A 29 4.22 -16.68 -24.17
C ARG A 29 4.58 -15.80 -22.97
N GLU A 30 5.79 -15.29 -22.92
CA GLU A 30 6.25 -14.40 -21.85
C GLU A 30 5.39 -13.13 -21.74
N ARG A 31 5.06 -12.53 -22.88
CA ARG A 31 4.14 -11.37 -22.92
C ARG A 31 2.74 -11.71 -22.45
N LEU A 32 2.20 -12.86 -22.82
CA LEU A 32 0.89 -13.31 -22.40
C LEU A 32 0.87 -13.62 -20.89
N GLU A 33 1.88 -14.31 -20.38
CA GLU A 33 2.04 -14.57 -18.95
C GLU A 33 2.10 -13.25 -18.16
N TYR A 34 2.87 -12.28 -18.63
CA TYR A 34 2.92 -10.94 -18.00
C TYR A 34 1.55 -10.26 -18.00
N ILE A 35 0.84 -10.25 -19.14
CA ILE A 35 -0.49 -9.59 -19.25
C ILE A 35 -1.50 -10.28 -18.34
N ILE A 36 -1.53 -11.62 -18.33
CA ILE A 36 -2.43 -12.40 -17.50
C ILE A 36 -2.17 -12.13 -16.00
N ILE A 37 -0.93 -12.17 -15.58
CA ILE A 37 -0.55 -11.89 -14.19
C ILE A 37 -0.90 -10.45 -13.83
N ARG A 38 -0.56 -9.49 -14.69
CA ARG A 38 -0.84 -8.07 -14.50
C ARG A 38 -2.35 -7.80 -14.33
N ASP A 39 -3.18 -8.38 -15.18
CA ASP A 39 -4.61 -8.03 -15.25
C ASP A 39 -5.47 -8.85 -14.30
N LEU A 40 -5.11 -10.11 -14.02
CA LEU A 40 -5.91 -11.00 -13.15
C LEU A 40 -5.45 -10.99 -11.69
N ILE A 41 -4.15 -10.87 -11.46
CA ILE A 41 -3.56 -11.00 -10.10
C ILE A 41 -3.16 -9.64 -9.55
N LYS A 42 -2.50 -8.81 -10.37
CA LYS A 42 -1.97 -7.50 -9.97
C LYS A 42 -2.97 -6.37 -10.25
N ASN A 43 -2.47 -5.15 -10.40
CA ASN A 43 -3.28 -3.94 -10.50
C ASN A 43 -3.58 -3.51 -11.96
N GLY A 44 -3.55 -4.45 -12.90
CA GLY A 44 -3.90 -4.21 -14.29
C GLY A 44 -3.02 -3.13 -14.95
N PRO A 45 -3.62 -2.17 -15.68
CA PRO A 45 -2.87 -1.15 -16.42
C PRO A 45 -2.03 -0.21 -15.53
N LEU A 46 -2.30 -0.15 -14.23
CA LEU A 46 -1.52 0.67 -13.28
C LEU A 46 -0.29 -0.05 -12.72
N GLU A 47 -0.16 -1.35 -12.95
CA GLU A 47 0.95 -2.14 -12.40
C GLU A 47 2.35 -1.60 -12.75
N PRO A 48 2.62 -1.15 -14.00
CA PRO A 48 3.92 -0.56 -14.32
C PRO A 48 4.22 0.71 -13.51
N LEU A 49 3.19 1.53 -13.21
CA LEU A 49 3.36 2.74 -12.41
C LEU A 49 3.54 2.41 -10.92
N LEU A 50 2.83 1.41 -10.43
CA LEU A 50 2.96 0.94 -9.06
C LEU A 50 4.31 0.26 -8.80
N SER A 51 4.89 -0.37 -9.82
CA SER A 51 6.20 -1.03 -9.73
C SER A 51 7.39 -0.07 -9.87
N ASP A 52 7.18 1.17 -10.31
CA ASP A 52 8.26 2.16 -10.49
C ASP A 52 8.59 2.82 -9.15
N GLU A 53 9.76 2.56 -8.58
CA GLU A 53 10.21 3.06 -7.28
C GLU A 53 10.41 4.60 -7.24
N MET A 54 10.49 5.24 -8.41
CA MET A 54 10.66 6.67 -8.52
C MET A 54 9.35 7.45 -8.42
N LEU A 55 8.19 6.77 -8.45
CA LEU A 55 6.86 7.37 -8.30
C LEU A 55 6.39 7.29 -6.85
N GLU A 56 5.84 8.39 -6.34
CA GLU A 56 5.28 8.51 -4.99
C GLU A 56 3.75 8.45 -4.99
N ASP A 57 3.13 9.34 -5.74
CA ASP A 57 1.67 9.41 -5.85
C ASP A 57 1.22 9.23 -7.30
N ILE A 58 0.05 8.63 -7.51
CA ILE A 58 -0.58 8.40 -8.82
C ILE A 58 -2.00 8.92 -8.77
N HIS A 59 -2.34 9.86 -9.68
CA HIS A 59 -3.61 10.56 -9.70
C HIS A 59 -4.34 10.36 -11.02
N SER A 60 -5.62 9.99 -10.95
CA SER A 60 -6.53 9.98 -12.11
C SER A 60 -7.75 10.84 -11.82
N VAL A 61 -8.01 11.80 -12.67
CA VAL A 61 -9.18 12.68 -12.57
C VAL A 61 -10.04 12.49 -13.81
N GLY A 62 -11.13 11.73 -13.67
CA GLY A 62 -12.01 11.37 -14.79
C GLY A 62 -11.26 10.62 -15.90
N LEU A 63 -11.55 10.97 -17.15
CA LEU A 63 -10.97 10.34 -18.35
C LEU A 63 -9.66 11.00 -18.84
N LYS A 64 -9.06 11.84 -18.02
CA LYS A 64 -7.79 12.48 -18.35
C LYS A 64 -6.62 11.50 -18.26
N HIS A 65 -5.46 11.95 -18.72
CA HIS A 65 -4.21 11.23 -18.50
C HIS A 65 -3.93 11.06 -17.00
N ILE A 66 -3.31 9.97 -16.64
CA ILE A 66 -2.86 9.73 -15.28
C ILE A 66 -1.64 10.62 -15.01
N HIS A 67 -1.71 11.36 -13.91
CA HIS A 67 -0.61 12.19 -13.40
C HIS A 67 0.08 11.47 -12.25
N MET A 68 1.37 11.72 -12.09
CA MET A 68 2.18 11.04 -11.08
C MET A 68 3.17 12.01 -10.49
N ASP A 69 3.40 11.90 -9.19
CA ASP A 69 4.51 12.60 -8.54
C ASP A 69 5.77 11.75 -8.60
N HIS A 70 6.77 12.26 -9.33
CA HIS A 70 8.06 11.61 -9.51
C HIS A 70 9.10 12.28 -8.59
N LYS A 71 9.85 11.50 -7.83
CA LYS A 71 10.83 11.96 -6.82
C LYS A 71 11.84 12.99 -7.32
N VAL A 72 12.17 12.96 -8.62
CA VAL A 72 13.18 13.86 -9.21
C VAL A 72 12.53 14.95 -10.07
N PHE A 73 11.49 14.63 -10.83
CA PHE A 73 10.89 15.51 -11.82
C PHE A 73 9.61 16.22 -11.34
N GLY A 74 9.13 15.91 -10.13
CA GLY A 74 7.86 16.40 -9.64
C GLY A 74 6.68 15.83 -10.43
N MET A 75 5.63 16.61 -10.63
CA MET A 75 4.42 16.18 -11.33
C MET A 75 4.68 15.89 -12.80
N VAL A 76 4.49 14.64 -13.21
CA VAL A 76 4.63 14.16 -14.58
C VAL A 76 3.32 13.53 -15.08
N THR A 77 3.17 13.47 -16.40
CA THR A 77 1.96 12.91 -17.04
C THR A 77 2.30 11.64 -17.79
N SER A 78 1.54 10.59 -17.53
CA SER A 78 1.64 9.31 -18.23
C SER A 78 0.95 9.34 -19.60
N ASN A 79 1.33 8.43 -20.49
CA ASN A 79 0.59 8.10 -21.69
C ASN A 79 -0.62 7.18 -21.43
N ILE A 80 -0.79 6.67 -20.20
CA ILE A 80 -1.91 5.85 -19.80
C ILE A 80 -3.13 6.74 -19.56
N ARG A 81 -4.29 6.35 -20.10
CA ARG A 81 -5.58 6.97 -19.84
C ARG A 81 -6.70 5.96 -20.01
N PHE A 82 -7.76 6.12 -19.29
CA PHE A 82 -9.02 5.43 -19.55
C PHE A 82 -9.79 6.18 -20.62
N ARG A 83 -10.08 5.51 -21.74
CA ARG A 83 -10.74 6.15 -22.89
C ARG A 83 -12.26 6.26 -22.72
N GLU A 84 -12.83 5.36 -21.93
CA GLU A 84 -14.26 5.23 -21.72
C GLU A 84 -14.55 5.21 -20.22
N ARG A 85 -15.61 5.91 -19.85
CA ARG A 85 -16.07 5.99 -18.46
C ARG A 85 -16.40 4.62 -17.88
N GLU A 86 -17.07 3.80 -18.67
CA GLU A 86 -17.46 2.45 -18.28
C GLU A 86 -16.25 1.57 -17.92
N LEU A 87 -15.16 1.72 -18.69
CA LEU A 87 -13.90 1.02 -18.38
C LEU A 87 -13.29 1.47 -17.07
N LEU A 88 -13.27 2.78 -16.80
CA LEU A 88 -12.78 3.33 -15.53
C LEU A 88 -13.66 2.88 -14.37
N SER A 89 -14.97 2.99 -14.49
CA SER A 89 -15.93 2.59 -13.46
C SER A 89 -15.81 1.10 -13.13
N ARG A 90 -15.71 0.25 -14.12
CA ARG A 90 -15.50 -1.20 -13.96
C ARG A 90 -14.19 -1.53 -13.29
N TYR A 91 -13.13 -0.84 -13.68
CA TYR A 91 -11.81 -0.97 -13.08
C TYR A 91 -11.82 -0.59 -11.60
N LEU A 92 -12.42 0.56 -11.24
CA LEU A 92 -12.50 1.02 -9.85
C LEU A 92 -13.40 0.14 -8.98
N ARG A 93 -14.50 -0.39 -9.51
CA ARG A 93 -15.32 -1.39 -8.81
C ARG A 93 -14.52 -2.64 -8.50
N ALA A 94 -13.88 -3.23 -9.50
CA ALA A 94 -13.07 -4.44 -9.31
C ALA A 94 -11.93 -4.21 -8.30
N MET A 95 -11.28 -3.04 -8.34
CA MET A 95 -10.24 -2.67 -7.38
C MET A 95 -10.80 -2.52 -5.97
N SER A 96 -11.95 -1.86 -5.81
CA SER A 96 -12.62 -1.66 -4.53
C SER A 96 -13.11 -2.98 -3.90
N GLU A 97 -13.57 -3.92 -4.70
CA GLU A 97 -13.94 -5.27 -4.27
C GLU A 97 -12.73 -6.06 -3.78
N ARG A 98 -11.59 -5.99 -4.49
CA ARG A 98 -10.34 -6.65 -4.09
C ARG A 98 -9.82 -6.19 -2.72
N ILE A 99 -10.00 -4.92 -2.39
CA ILE A 99 -9.60 -4.38 -1.07
C ILE A 99 -10.69 -4.57 0.00
N GLY A 100 -11.79 -5.26 -0.33
CA GLY A 100 -12.89 -5.53 0.60
C GLY A 100 -13.75 -4.31 0.96
N ARG A 101 -13.66 -3.23 0.19
CA ARG A 101 -14.43 -1.98 0.40
C ARG A 101 -15.12 -1.56 -0.89
N PRO A 102 -16.18 -2.29 -1.33
CA PRO A 102 -16.83 -2.03 -2.61
C PRO A 102 -17.44 -0.62 -2.67
N VAL A 103 -17.20 0.07 -3.80
CA VAL A 103 -17.83 1.35 -4.12
C VAL A 103 -19.21 1.15 -4.72
N SER A 104 -20.11 2.10 -4.46
CA SER A 104 -21.43 2.20 -5.08
C SER A 104 -21.88 3.66 -5.10
N ASP A 105 -22.95 3.97 -5.81
CA ASP A 105 -23.52 5.32 -5.83
C ASP A 105 -23.97 5.76 -4.41
N ASN A 106 -24.39 4.83 -3.57
CA ASN A 106 -24.71 5.10 -2.16
C ASN A 106 -23.47 5.25 -1.25
N LYS A 107 -22.33 4.75 -1.68
CA LYS A 107 -21.04 4.88 -0.99
C LYS A 107 -19.96 5.22 -2.02
N PRO A 108 -19.97 6.46 -2.52
CA PRO A 108 -19.12 6.85 -3.64
C PRO A 108 -17.65 7.10 -3.25
N ILE A 109 -17.37 7.38 -1.99
CA ILE A 109 -16.02 7.68 -1.51
C ILE A 109 -15.54 6.54 -0.62
N ILE A 110 -14.38 5.99 -0.94
CA ILE A 110 -13.71 4.99 -0.11
C ILE A 110 -12.21 5.25 -0.02
N ASP A 111 -11.68 4.91 1.15
CA ASP A 111 -10.25 4.77 1.39
C ASP A 111 -9.91 3.30 1.60
N GLY A 112 -8.80 2.85 1.07
CA GLY A 112 -8.38 1.47 1.20
C GLY A 112 -6.87 1.30 1.10
N VAL A 113 -6.43 0.05 1.26
CA VAL A 113 -5.02 -0.34 1.13
C VAL A 113 -4.95 -1.45 0.08
N LEU A 114 -4.11 -1.28 -0.92
CA LEU A 114 -3.83 -2.27 -1.95
C LEU A 114 -2.99 -3.43 -1.38
N LEU A 115 -2.87 -4.51 -2.14
CA LEU A 115 -2.10 -5.69 -1.70
C LEU A 115 -0.61 -5.41 -1.47
N ASP A 116 -0.05 -4.43 -2.16
CA ASP A 116 1.32 -3.95 -2.00
C ASP A 116 1.51 -2.99 -0.80
N GLY A 117 0.44 -2.68 -0.07
CA GLY A 117 0.45 -1.75 1.04
C GLY A 117 0.21 -0.28 0.66
N SER A 118 0.12 0.04 -0.64
CA SER A 118 -0.20 1.39 -1.12
C SER A 118 -1.61 1.80 -0.69
N ARG A 119 -1.79 3.06 -0.32
CA ARG A 119 -3.11 3.62 0.00
C ARG A 119 -3.83 4.03 -1.27
N ILE A 120 -5.13 3.76 -1.34
CA ILE A 120 -5.98 4.24 -2.42
C ILE A 120 -7.20 4.97 -1.87
N ASN A 121 -7.46 6.17 -2.40
CA ASN A 121 -8.73 6.88 -2.27
C ASN A 121 -9.45 6.79 -3.61
N ILE A 122 -10.70 6.38 -3.62
CA ILE A 122 -11.58 6.31 -4.80
C ILE A 122 -12.78 7.21 -4.58
N ILE A 123 -13.08 8.06 -5.57
CA ILE A 123 -14.32 8.85 -5.65
C ILE A 123 -15.05 8.37 -6.90
N PHE A 124 -16.17 7.67 -6.71
CA PHE A 124 -16.79 6.87 -7.77
C PHE A 124 -17.96 7.56 -8.48
N SER A 125 -18.77 8.32 -7.74
CA SER A 125 -20.03 8.87 -8.27
C SER A 125 -19.84 10.20 -9.00
N ASP A 126 -20.66 10.43 -10.02
CA ASP A 126 -20.62 11.60 -10.88
C ASP A 126 -21.24 12.85 -10.27
N ASP A 127 -22.17 12.66 -9.36
CA ASP A 127 -22.77 13.75 -8.58
C ASP A 127 -21.81 14.28 -7.50
N VAL A 128 -20.79 13.46 -7.15
CA VAL A 128 -19.72 13.85 -6.21
C VAL A 128 -18.47 14.33 -6.96
N SER A 129 -18.09 13.66 -8.05
CA SER A 129 -16.95 14.03 -8.89
C SER A 129 -17.40 14.49 -10.27
N MET A 130 -17.51 15.79 -10.46
CA MET A 130 -18.07 16.41 -11.68
C MET A 130 -17.30 16.05 -12.97
N LEU A 131 -16.06 15.64 -12.88
CA LEU A 131 -15.23 15.22 -14.02
C LEU A 131 -15.28 13.71 -14.27
N GLY A 132 -16.13 12.98 -13.54
CA GLY A 132 -16.22 11.53 -13.53
C GLY A 132 -15.44 10.87 -12.43
N PRO A 133 -15.50 9.53 -12.32
CA PRO A 133 -14.80 8.79 -11.30
C PRO A 133 -13.30 9.13 -11.26
N SER A 134 -12.75 9.19 -10.08
CA SER A 134 -11.33 9.53 -9.86
C SER A 134 -10.72 8.65 -8.78
N PHE A 135 -9.39 8.55 -8.79
CA PHE A 135 -8.66 7.89 -7.73
C PHE A 135 -7.31 8.56 -7.49
N THR A 136 -6.84 8.40 -6.26
CA THR A 136 -5.47 8.76 -5.90
C THR A 136 -4.85 7.56 -5.19
N ILE A 137 -3.67 7.14 -5.65
CA ILE A 137 -2.89 6.10 -5.01
C ILE A 137 -1.63 6.73 -4.46
N ARG A 138 -1.40 6.56 -3.15
CA ARG A 138 -0.15 6.90 -2.48
C ARG A 138 0.65 5.63 -2.28
N LYS A 139 1.75 5.51 -2.99
CA LYS A 139 2.57 4.30 -2.98
C LYS A 139 3.22 4.06 -1.62
N PHE A 140 3.26 2.79 -1.27
CA PHE A 140 3.97 2.34 -0.08
C PHE A 140 5.46 2.20 -0.43
N ALA A 141 6.32 3.02 0.17
CA ALA A 141 7.76 2.88 0.00
C ALA A 141 8.24 1.60 0.70
N GLU A 142 8.73 0.61 -0.05
CA GLU A 142 9.22 -0.66 0.54
C GLU A 142 10.48 -0.45 1.39
N GLU A 143 11.39 0.42 0.96
CA GLU A 143 12.62 0.69 1.66
C GLU A 143 12.48 1.77 2.73
N THR A 144 12.93 1.47 3.92
CA THR A 144 13.06 2.44 5.00
C THR A 144 14.37 3.20 4.86
N ILE A 145 14.30 4.50 4.90
CA ILE A 145 15.49 5.35 4.98
C ILE A 145 16.19 5.07 6.31
N SER A 146 17.48 4.75 6.25
CA SER A 146 18.26 4.48 7.45
C SER A 146 18.69 5.78 8.13
N VAL A 147 18.98 5.71 9.43
CA VAL A 147 19.56 6.86 10.15
C VAL A 147 20.88 7.33 9.53
N ILE A 148 21.68 6.41 8.97
CA ILE A 148 22.94 6.76 8.28
C ILE A 148 22.65 7.63 7.06
N GLN A 149 21.56 7.35 6.35
CA GLN A 149 21.15 8.16 5.20
C GLN A 149 20.68 9.55 5.64
N LEU A 150 19.93 9.67 6.75
CA LEU A 150 19.55 10.96 7.33
C LEU A 150 20.77 11.80 7.74
N ILE A 151 21.81 11.16 8.28
CA ILE A 151 23.08 11.83 8.61
C ILE A 151 23.78 12.31 7.33
N LYS A 152 23.87 11.47 6.31
CA LYS A 152 24.48 11.85 5.02
C LYS A 152 23.77 13.02 4.34
N TRP A 153 22.47 13.11 4.47
CA TRP A 153 21.67 14.24 3.93
C TRP A 153 21.72 15.49 4.80
N GLY A 154 22.36 15.41 5.98
CA GLY A 154 22.40 16.55 6.92
C GLY A 154 21.09 16.82 7.65
N THR A 155 20.09 15.92 7.54
CA THR A 155 18.83 16.03 8.27
C THR A 155 19.02 15.86 9.76
N MET A 156 20.03 15.09 10.15
CA MET A 156 20.38 14.77 11.55
C MET A 156 21.90 14.68 11.68
N SER A 157 22.45 15.22 12.77
CA SER A 157 23.88 15.02 13.07
C SER A 157 24.14 13.64 13.71
N ALA A 158 25.39 13.15 13.63
CA ALA A 158 25.78 11.91 14.27
C ALA A 158 25.61 11.98 15.80
N GLN A 159 25.83 13.15 16.41
CA GLN A 159 25.63 13.35 17.85
C GLN A 159 24.14 13.27 18.22
N GLN A 160 23.25 13.86 17.41
CA GLN A 160 21.81 13.73 17.64
C GLN A 160 21.34 12.26 17.50
N ALA A 161 21.82 11.54 16.50
CA ALA A 161 21.54 10.13 16.33
C ALA A 161 22.00 9.29 17.53
N ALA A 162 23.23 9.53 18.02
CA ALA A 162 23.76 8.84 19.18
C ALA A 162 22.96 9.16 20.46
N TYR A 163 22.54 10.39 20.63
CA TYR A 163 21.70 10.79 21.76
C TYR A 163 20.34 10.09 21.74
N ILE A 164 19.67 10.07 20.58
CA ILE A 164 18.39 9.37 20.42
C ILE A 164 18.56 7.87 20.65
N TRP A 165 19.66 7.28 20.20
CA TRP A 165 19.96 5.87 20.46
C TRP A 165 20.02 5.58 21.96
N ILE A 166 20.81 6.35 22.70
CA ILE A 166 20.90 6.22 24.17
C ILE A 166 19.51 6.37 24.81
N CYS A 167 18.73 7.38 24.43
CA CYS A 167 17.39 7.57 24.95
C CYS A 167 16.51 6.33 24.73
N LEU A 168 16.51 5.78 23.52
CA LEU A 168 15.72 4.58 23.20
C LEU A 168 16.24 3.35 23.91
N GLU A 169 17.55 3.16 24.04
CA GLU A 169 18.14 2.02 24.76
C GLU A 169 17.73 2.01 26.25
N TYR A 170 17.68 3.18 26.88
CA TYR A 170 17.22 3.34 28.25
C TYR A 170 15.70 3.40 28.42
N GLY A 171 14.93 3.20 27.37
CA GLY A 171 13.47 3.13 27.41
C GLY A 171 12.77 4.47 27.56
N MET A 172 13.42 5.56 27.18
CA MET A 172 12.81 6.89 27.19
C MET A 172 11.76 7.02 26.06
N SER A 173 10.71 7.80 26.33
CA SER A 173 9.71 8.11 25.33
C SER A 173 10.22 9.19 24.37
N VAL A 174 9.98 8.99 23.06
CA VAL A 174 10.35 9.92 22.00
C VAL A 174 9.10 10.34 21.25
N LEU A 175 8.93 11.65 21.07
CA LEU A 175 7.88 12.24 20.25
C LEU A 175 8.50 12.90 19.02
N VAL A 176 8.04 12.46 17.83
CA VAL A 176 8.40 13.08 16.53
C VAL A 176 7.26 13.97 16.09
N SER A 177 7.46 15.26 16.06
CA SER A 177 6.42 16.26 15.66
C SER A 177 6.88 17.09 14.48
N GLY A 178 5.93 17.65 13.74
CA GLY A 178 6.16 18.50 12.58
C GLY A 178 4.93 18.58 11.68
N GLU A 179 5.01 19.40 10.64
CA GLU A 179 3.94 19.56 9.64
C GLU A 179 3.75 18.31 8.78
N THR A 180 2.66 18.24 8.02
CA THR A 180 2.43 17.19 7.03
C THR A 180 3.58 17.18 6.01
N ALA A 181 4.01 16.01 5.59
CA ALA A 181 5.13 15.78 4.66
C ALA A 181 6.52 16.25 5.15
N SER A 182 6.69 16.59 6.44
CA SER A 182 7.98 16.99 7.02
C SER A 182 8.95 15.83 7.31
N GLY A 183 8.59 14.59 6.99
CA GLY A 183 9.42 13.41 7.22
C GLY A 183 9.28 12.77 8.60
N LYS A 184 8.19 13.02 9.35
CA LYS A 184 7.93 12.44 10.69
C LYS A 184 8.04 10.92 10.69
N THR A 185 7.24 10.24 9.86
CA THR A 185 7.21 8.77 9.77
C THR A 185 8.53 8.22 9.25
N THR A 186 9.20 8.94 8.35
CA THR A 186 10.54 8.59 7.86
C THR A 186 11.57 8.60 8.99
N THR A 187 11.58 9.68 9.79
CA THR A 187 12.46 9.80 10.95
C THR A 187 12.16 8.74 12.00
N LEU A 188 10.88 8.52 12.32
CA LEU A 188 10.45 7.47 13.22
C LEU A 188 11.00 6.11 12.76
N ASN A 189 10.76 5.70 11.52
CA ASN A 189 11.24 4.43 10.98
C ASN A 189 12.78 4.32 10.99
N ALA A 190 13.49 5.42 10.77
CA ALA A 190 14.96 5.46 10.77
C ALA A 190 15.57 5.20 12.15
N ILE A 191 14.88 5.60 13.23
CA ILE A 191 15.37 5.44 14.60
C ILE A 191 14.89 4.14 15.28
N LEU A 192 13.87 3.46 14.78
CA LEU A 192 13.37 2.21 15.35
C LEU A 192 14.44 1.10 15.47
N PRO A 193 15.42 0.98 14.55
CA PRO A 193 16.52 0.03 14.72
C PRO A 193 17.42 0.26 15.94
N PHE A 194 17.31 1.38 16.61
CA PHE A 194 18.01 1.65 17.88
C PHE A 194 17.42 0.89 19.08
N ILE A 195 16.21 0.39 18.96
CA ILE A 195 15.56 -0.44 19.96
C ILE A 195 16.19 -1.83 19.93
N ASP A 196 16.46 -2.43 21.08
CA ASP A 196 17.00 -3.79 21.18
C ASP A 196 16.13 -4.80 20.44
N HIS A 197 16.75 -5.59 19.56
CA HIS A 197 16.06 -6.59 18.73
C HIS A 197 15.35 -7.72 19.50
N ASN A 198 15.70 -7.92 20.77
CA ASN A 198 15.16 -9.01 21.59
C ASN A 198 13.93 -8.59 22.41
N VAL A 199 13.53 -7.34 22.35
CA VAL A 199 12.37 -6.86 23.09
C VAL A 199 11.07 -6.98 22.27
N LYS A 200 9.96 -7.08 22.99
CA LYS A 200 8.63 -7.08 22.39
C LYS A 200 8.22 -5.65 22.06
N ILE A 201 7.84 -5.43 20.81
CA ILE A 201 7.31 -4.17 20.30
C ILE A 201 5.83 -4.34 19.92
N TYR A 202 5.08 -3.31 20.18
CA TYR A 202 3.69 -3.17 19.80
C TYR A 202 3.53 -1.91 18.96
N SER A 203 2.93 -1.98 17.78
CA SER A 203 2.57 -0.78 17.01
C SER A 203 1.07 -0.69 16.83
N ALA A 204 0.55 0.54 16.96
CA ALA A 204 -0.84 0.89 16.73
C ALA A 204 -0.90 2.03 15.71
N GLU A 205 -1.62 1.82 14.62
CA GLU A 205 -1.63 2.72 13.47
C GLU A 205 -3.06 2.80 12.86
N ASP A 206 -3.42 3.93 12.34
CA ASP A 206 -4.61 4.04 11.49
C ASP A 206 -4.32 3.49 10.09
N THR A 207 -3.16 3.80 9.57
CA THR A 207 -2.63 3.21 8.37
C THR A 207 -1.23 2.69 8.63
N PRO A 208 -0.93 1.47 8.17
CA PRO A 208 0.32 0.79 8.45
C PRO A 208 1.50 1.43 7.71
N GLU A 209 2.24 2.32 8.35
CA GLU A 209 3.46 2.97 7.85
C GLU A 209 4.72 2.61 8.62
N VAL A 210 4.56 2.18 9.88
CA VAL A 210 5.67 1.78 10.73
C VAL A 210 6.27 0.47 10.24
N LYS A 211 7.59 0.40 10.22
CA LYS A 211 8.37 -0.76 9.76
C LYS A 211 9.38 -1.16 10.83
N VAL A 212 9.08 -2.23 11.52
CA VAL A 212 9.92 -2.79 12.58
C VAL A 212 10.55 -4.10 12.12
N ARG A 213 11.86 -4.27 12.31
CA ARG A 213 12.58 -5.51 11.96
C ARG A 213 12.83 -6.42 13.18
N HIS A 214 12.01 -6.28 14.22
CA HIS A 214 12.17 -7.04 15.46
C HIS A 214 11.47 -8.41 15.36
N LYS A 215 12.01 -9.41 16.04
CA LYS A 215 11.48 -10.78 16.05
C LYS A 215 10.09 -10.87 16.70
N ILE A 216 9.83 -10.03 17.70
CA ILE A 216 8.58 -10.02 18.46
C ILE A 216 7.91 -8.65 18.24
N TRP A 217 7.28 -8.51 17.10
CA TRP A 217 6.50 -7.33 16.76
C TRP A 217 5.04 -7.67 16.55
N GLN A 218 4.17 -7.04 17.33
CA GLN A 218 2.74 -7.13 17.14
C GLN A 218 2.22 -5.83 16.53
N ARG A 219 1.81 -5.92 15.29
CA ARG A 219 1.28 -4.80 14.51
C ARG A 219 -0.23 -4.78 14.57
N LEU A 220 -0.81 -3.68 14.97
CA LEU A 220 -2.24 -3.46 15.04
C LEU A 220 -2.64 -2.24 14.20
N VAL A 221 -3.81 -2.36 13.59
CA VAL A 221 -4.40 -1.30 12.75
C VAL A 221 -5.82 -1.08 13.21
N THR A 222 -6.28 0.17 13.22
CA THR A 222 -7.66 0.54 13.50
C THR A 222 -8.58 -0.06 12.45
N ARG A 223 -9.82 -0.31 12.83
CA ARG A 223 -10.84 -0.82 11.91
C ARG A 223 -12.07 0.07 11.97
N ASP A 224 -12.34 0.77 10.86
CA ASP A 224 -13.59 1.46 10.67
C ASP A 224 -14.70 0.48 10.26
N ALA A 225 -15.79 0.46 10.97
CA ALA A 225 -16.93 -0.43 10.72
C ALA A 225 -18.25 0.29 10.94
N LYS A 226 -19.29 -0.14 10.18
CA LYS A 226 -20.65 0.44 10.30
C LYS A 226 -21.32 0.14 11.66
N ASN A 227 -21.00 -1.00 12.26
CA ASN A 227 -21.48 -1.37 13.60
C ASN A 227 -20.45 -0.93 14.63
N GLU A 228 -20.90 -0.23 15.66
CA GLU A 228 -20.04 0.20 16.78
C GLU A 228 -19.30 -0.95 17.43
N ASP A 229 -19.93 -2.11 17.61
CA ASP A 229 -19.30 -3.32 18.18
C ASP A 229 -18.15 -3.88 17.34
N SER A 230 -18.12 -3.54 16.04
CA SER A 230 -17.07 -4.01 15.11
C SER A 230 -15.99 -2.97 14.86
N ARG A 231 -16.19 -1.75 15.31
CA ARG A 231 -15.21 -0.66 15.20
C ARG A 231 -14.08 -0.87 16.19
N VAL A 232 -12.85 -0.62 15.75
CA VAL A 232 -11.66 -0.70 16.61
C VAL A 232 -10.91 0.61 16.47
N GLU A 233 -10.92 1.39 17.54
CA GLU A 233 -10.28 2.69 17.59
C GLU A 233 -8.84 2.59 18.13
N MET A 234 -8.05 3.64 17.92
CA MET A 234 -6.69 3.74 18.42
C MET A 234 -6.60 3.48 19.93
N PHE A 235 -7.57 3.98 20.68
CA PHE A 235 -7.61 3.80 22.13
C PHE A 235 -7.81 2.33 22.55
N ASP A 236 -8.57 1.55 21.79
CA ASP A 236 -8.77 0.13 22.06
C ASP A 236 -7.48 -0.67 21.80
N LEU A 237 -6.76 -0.28 20.74
CA LEU A 237 -5.44 -0.85 20.44
C LEU A 237 -4.44 -0.56 21.56
N LEU A 238 -4.46 0.65 22.12
CA LEU A 238 -3.60 1.02 23.23
C LEU A 238 -3.94 0.26 24.52
N LYS A 239 -5.24 0.09 24.84
CA LYS A 239 -5.67 -0.75 25.98
C LYS A 239 -5.17 -2.20 25.81
N ALA A 240 -5.27 -2.74 24.60
CA ALA A 240 -4.76 -4.08 24.30
C ALA A 240 -3.23 -4.16 24.44
N ALA A 241 -2.52 -3.13 23.99
CA ALA A 241 -1.06 -3.03 24.14
C ALA A 241 -0.64 -3.07 25.61
N LEU A 242 -1.26 -2.29 26.47
CA LEU A 242 -0.94 -2.25 27.92
C LEU A 242 -1.11 -3.62 28.59
N ARG A 243 -2.12 -4.40 28.18
CA ARG A 243 -2.32 -5.78 28.68
C ARG A 243 -1.29 -6.77 28.18
N SER A 244 -0.68 -6.49 27.02
CA SER A 244 0.33 -7.33 26.36
C SER A 244 1.75 -7.16 26.91
N ARG A 245 1.98 -6.18 27.79
CA ARG A 245 3.28 -5.84 28.41
C ARG A 245 4.45 -5.75 27.41
N PRO A 246 4.36 -4.98 26.33
CA PRO A 246 5.48 -4.75 25.45
C PRO A 246 6.53 -3.86 26.13
N ARG A 247 7.77 -3.89 25.65
CA ARG A 247 8.81 -2.94 26.09
C ARG A 247 8.60 -1.57 25.47
N TYR A 248 8.11 -1.54 24.20
CA TYR A 248 7.82 -0.33 23.45
C TYR A 248 6.43 -0.39 22.82
N ILE A 249 5.73 0.72 22.88
CA ILE A 249 4.49 0.97 22.14
C ILE A 249 4.78 2.08 21.14
N ILE A 250 4.62 1.79 19.86
CA ILE A 250 4.79 2.75 18.77
C ILE A 250 3.41 3.16 18.30
N ILE A 251 3.12 4.45 18.32
CA ILE A 251 1.89 5.02 17.81
C ILE A 251 2.22 5.71 16.50
N GLY A 252 1.59 5.28 15.40
CA GLY A 252 1.88 5.81 14.06
C GLY A 252 1.55 7.29 13.94
N GLU A 253 0.39 7.71 14.46
CA GLU A 253 -0.01 9.12 14.53
C GLU A 253 -0.96 9.36 15.69
N ILE A 254 -0.91 10.57 16.24
CA ILE A 254 -1.85 11.04 17.25
C ILE A 254 -2.65 12.17 16.62
N ARG A 255 -3.97 11.97 16.50
CA ARG A 255 -4.93 12.98 16.07
C ARG A 255 -5.69 13.47 17.29
N GLY A 256 -5.80 14.80 17.46
CA GLY A 256 -6.57 15.43 18.49
C GLY A 256 -8.07 15.47 18.18
#